data_0de548926217628cc36d0b71d76af37a
#
_entry.id   0de548926217628cc36d0b71d76af37a
#
_cell.length_a   1.000
_cell.length_b   1.000
_cell.length_c   1.000
_cell.angle_alpha   90.00
_cell.angle_beta   90.00
_cell.angle_gamma   90.00
#
_symmetry.space_group_name_H-M   'P 1'
#
loop_
_entity.id
_entity.type
_entity.pdbx_description
1 polymer ?
#
loop_
_entity_poly.entity_id
_entity_poly.type
_entity_poly.pdbx_seq_one_letter_code
_entity_poly.pdbx_strand_id
1 'polypeptide(L)'
;MELHTYLWNDVRAFNFNDLDFDILRRAMPGLTVVVHANESSFLEQAEKIEAVLAWDFKAAWYQQFTNLKWIMTPAAGKDWVEPHPLGKVKIVHGTFHGKLLSESLVSALLFMNHQMPKMLDNFQQHGWNRDIQSQSTLLSDQTVMIIGFGHIGQSCA
;
A
#
# COMPACT_ATOMS: atom_id res chain seq x y z
N MET A 1 -20.78 14.90 -3.65
CA MET A 1 -19.80 14.79 -2.55
C MET A 1 -18.42 15.09 -3.11
N GLU A 2 -17.65 15.93 -2.45
CA GLU A 2 -16.27 16.22 -2.83
C GLU A 2 -15.30 15.33 -2.04
N LEU A 3 -14.33 14.76 -2.74
CA LEU A 3 -13.20 14.04 -2.17
C LEU A 3 -11.93 14.82 -2.52
N HIS A 4 -11.27 15.34 -1.52
CA HIS A 4 -9.99 16.01 -1.68
C HIS A 4 -8.85 14.99 -1.58
N THR A 5 -7.91 15.03 -2.52
CA THR A 5 -6.80 14.07 -2.54
C THR A 5 -5.47 14.80 -2.41
N TYR A 6 -4.65 14.32 -1.48
CA TYR A 6 -3.26 14.71 -1.34
C TYR A 6 -2.41 13.43 -1.27
N LEU A 7 -2.00 12.94 -2.45
CA LEU A 7 -1.33 11.65 -2.64
C LEU A 7 0.09 11.83 -3.20
N TRP A 8 0.77 12.87 -2.75
CA TRP A 8 2.16 13.07 -3.11
C TRP A 8 3.09 12.27 -2.20
N ASN A 9 4.10 11.62 -2.81
CA ASN A 9 5.12 10.86 -2.09
C ASN A 9 6.44 10.88 -2.88
N ASP A 10 7.57 10.84 -2.19
CA ASP A 10 8.91 10.78 -2.79
C ASP A 10 9.12 9.48 -3.59
N VAL A 11 8.45 8.41 -3.20
CA VAL A 11 8.44 7.15 -3.94
C VAL A 11 7.49 7.28 -5.13
N ARG A 12 8.05 7.37 -6.35
CA ARG A 12 7.27 7.57 -7.57
C ARG A 12 6.09 6.60 -7.74
N ALA A 13 6.26 5.35 -7.35
CA ALA A 13 5.23 4.32 -7.46
C ALA A 13 4.01 4.58 -6.56
N PHE A 14 4.12 5.46 -5.58
CA PHE A 14 3.04 5.82 -4.66
C PHE A 14 2.24 7.04 -5.14
N ASN A 15 2.71 7.73 -6.19
CA ASN A 15 2.00 8.88 -6.72
C ASN A 15 0.90 8.44 -7.69
N PHE A 16 -0.31 8.92 -7.46
CA PHE A 16 -1.45 8.68 -8.34
C PHE A 16 -1.38 9.62 -9.54
N ASN A 17 -1.82 9.13 -10.67
CA ASN A 17 -1.92 9.85 -11.93
C ASN A 17 -3.38 10.04 -12.35
N ASP A 18 -3.62 10.75 -13.45
CA ASP A 18 -4.99 11.05 -13.92
C ASP A 18 -5.80 9.78 -14.22
N LEU A 19 -5.17 8.70 -14.69
CA LEU A 19 -5.87 7.43 -14.96
C LEU A 19 -6.38 6.78 -13.67
N ASP A 20 -5.63 6.89 -12.57
CA ASP A 20 -6.04 6.38 -11.26
C ASP A 20 -7.27 7.15 -10.75
N PHE A 21 -7.25 8.47 -10.90
CA PHE A 21 -8.40 9.31 -10.53
C PHE A 21 -9.62 9.09 -11.45
N ASP A 22 -9.42 8.76 -12.72
CA ASP A 22 -10.51 8.41 -13.64
C ASP A 22 -11.16 7.07 -13.27
N ILE A 23 -10.39 6.10 -12.78
CA ILE A 23 -10.92 4.87 -12.22
C ILE A 23 -11.85 5.18 -11.04
N LEU A 24 -11.40 6.05 -10.14
CA LEU A 24 -12.16 6.46 -8.97
C LEU A 24 -13.48 7.17 -9.36
N ARG A 25 -13.42 8.12 -10.30
CA ARG A 25 -14.60 8.83 -10.82
C ARG A 25 -15.62 7.90 -11.48
N ARG A 26 -15.15 6.91 -12.23
CA ARG A 26 -16.01 5.89 -12.86
C ARG A 26 -16.64 4.95 -11.84
N ALA A 27 -15.90 4.56 -10.81
CA ALA A 27 -16.40 3.69 -9.75
C ALA A 27 -17.47 4.36 -8.86
N MET A 28 -17.43 5.70 -8.76
CA MET A 28 -18.33 6.49 -7.92
C MET A 28 -18.93 7.67 -8.71
N PRO A 29 -19.96 7.42 -9.56
CA PRO A 29 -20.64 8.49 -10.27
C PRO A 29 -21.20 9.55 -9.30
N GLY A 30 -20.95 10.83 -9.58
CA GLY A 30 -21.33 11.95 -8.72
C GLY A 30 -20.29 12.31 -7.63
N LEU A 31 -19.14 11.64 -7.61
CA LEU A 31 -18.00 12.06 -6.81
C LEU A 31 -17.18 13.11 -7.57
N THR A 32 -17.00 14.27 -6.97
CA THR A 32 -16.05 15.28 -7.43
C THR A 32 -14.70 15.01 -6.76
N VAL A 33 -13.67 14.74 -7.55
CA VAL A 33 -12.30 14.53 -7.04
C VAL A 33 -11.50 15.81 -7.24
N VAL A 34 -11.05 16.41 -6.14
CA VAL A 34 -10.20 17.60 -6.11
C VAL A 34 -8.78 17.16 -5.78
N VAL A 35 -7.85 17.35 -6.73
CA VAL A 35 -6.45 16.91 -6.58
C VAL A 35 -5.59 18.08 -6.12
N HIS A 36 -4.86 17.88 -5.01
CA HIS A 36 -3.90 18.86 -4.49
C HIS A 36 -2.48 18.40 -4.85
N ALA A 37 -1.75 19.28 -5.55
CA ALA A 37 -0.40 18.98 -6.01
C ALA A 37 0.67 19.10 -4.90
N ASN A 38 0.36 19.84 -3.83
CA ASN A 38 1.28 20.08 -2.72
C ASN A 38 0.54 20.36 -1.41
N GLU A 39 1.27 20.34 -0.29
CA GLU A 39 0.73 20.57 1.05
C GLU A 39 0.07 21.95 1.18
N SER A 40 0.65 23.01 0.59
CA SER A 40 0.09 24.38 0.69
C SER A 40 -1.31 24.44 0.11
N SER A 41 -1.49 23.96 -1.14
CA SER A 41 -2.81 23.95 -1.80
C SER A 41 -3.84 23.09 -1.07
N PHE A 42 -3.39 22.04 -0.38
CA PHE A 42 -4.25 21.19 0.43
C PHE A 42 -4.70 21.91 1.71
N LEU A 43 -3.79 22.55 2.43
CA LEU A 43 -4.06 23.24 3.68
C LEU A 43 -4.89 24.54 3.48
N GLU A 44 -4.70 25.24 2.37
CA GLU A 44 -5.49 26.43 2.02
C GLU A 44 -7.00 26.18 1.94
N GLN A 45 -7.40 24.93 1.66
CA GLN A 45 -8.82 24.55 1.59
C GLN A 45 -9.31 23.75 2.79
N ALA A 46 -8.49 23.57 3.81
CA ALA A 46 -8.72 22.68 4.94
C ALA A 46 -10.11 22.83 5.60
N GLU A 47 -10.56 24.06 5.81
CA GLU A 47 -11.86 24.34 6.46
C GLU A 47 -13.07 23.82 5.67
N LYS A 48 -12.97 23.65 4.35
CA LYS A 48 -14.08 23.19 3.50
C LYS A 48 -14.12 21.68 3.34
N ILE A 49 -13.03 20.99 3.70
CA ILE A 49 -12.83 19.58 3.42
C ILE A 49 -13.57 18.70 4.43
N GLU A 50 -14.47 17.87 3.94
CA GLU A 50 -15.16 16.83 4.73
C GLU A 50 -14.57 15.43 4.55
N ALA A 51 -13.97 15.14 3.39
CA ALA A 51 -13.40 13.83 3.07
C ALA A 51 -12.05 13.98 2.37
N VAL A 52 -11.07 13.22 2.83
CA VAL A 52 -9.69 13.22 2.33
C VAL A 52 -9.29 11.81 1.90
N LEU A 53 -8.53 11.74 0.81
CA LEU A 53 -7.72 10.59 0.45
C LEU A 53 -6.25 11.04 0.42
N ALA A 54 -5.46 10.54 1.37
CA ALA A 54 -4.05 10.92 1.52
C ALA A 54 -3.21 9.73 2.00
N TRP A 55 -1.90 9.73 1.71
CA TRP A 55 -0.99 8.74 2.28
C TRP A 55 -0.84 8.91 3.78
N ASP A 56 -0.56 10.11 4.23
CA ASP A 56 -0.39 10.49 5.62
C ASP A 56 -1.31 11.63 6.03
N PHE A 57 -1.56 11.76 7.32
CA PHE A 57 -2.31 12.86 7.89
C PHE A 57 -1.78 13.17 9.29
N LYS A 58 -1.28 14.40 9.48
CA LYS A 58 -0.61 14.83 10.70
C LYS A 58 -1.62 15.34 11.74
N ALA A 59 -1.40 15.04 13.02
CA ALA A 59 -2.26 15.54 14.11
C ALA A 59 -2.39 17.06 14.13
N ALA A 60 -1.33 17.77 13.80
CA ALA A 60 -1.33 19.23 13.72
C ALA A 60 -2.32 19.82 12.71
N TRP A 61 -2.65 19.06 11.66
CA TRP A 61 -3.59 19.54 10.64
C TRP A 61 -5.05 19.58 11.10
N TYR A 62 -5.44 18.74 12.07
CA TYR A 62 -6.83 18.72 12.57
C TYR A 62 -7.35 20.06 13.06
N GLN A 63 -6.48 20.97 13.48
CA GLN A 63 -6.89 22.32 13.89
C GLN A 63 -7.46 23.15 12.73
N GLN A 64 -7.01 22.88 11.51
CA GLN A 64 -7.44 23.56 10.29
C GLN A 64 -8.61 22.84 9.60
N PHE A 65 -8.68 21.52 9.74
CA PHE A 65 -9.69 20.67 9.10
C PHE A 65 -10.94 20.54 9.98
N THR A 66 -11.61 21.65 10.27
CA THR A 66 -12.71 21.72 11.25
C THR A 66 -13.97 20.95 10.83
N ASN A 67 -14.17 20.73 9.53
CA ASN A 67 -15.31 20.00 8.96
C ASN A 67 -15.00 18.55 8.55
N LEU A 68 -13.78 18.07 8.80
CA LEU A 68 -13.33 16.75 8.36
C LEU A 68 -14.09 15.65 9.08
N LYS A 69 -14.63 14.70 8.31
CA LYS A 69 -15.40 13.54 8.78
C LYS A 69 -14.70 12.23 8.46
N TRP A 70 -13.98 12.19 7.32
CA TRP A 70 -13.41 10.97 6.79
C TRP A 70 -11.98 11.20 6.29
N ILE A 71 -11.09 10.29 6.66
CA ILE A 71 -9.78 10.13 6.04
C ILE A 71 -9.72 8.72 5.48
N MET A 72 -9.39 8.61 4.21
CA MET A 72 -9.04 7.36 3.54
C MET A 72 -7.55 7.39 3.26
N THR A 73 -6.86 6.29 3.50
CA THR A 73 -5.46 6.13 3.11
C THR A 73 -5.27 4.83 2.32
N PRO A 74 -4.48 4.84 1.24
CA PRO A 74 -4.09 3.60 0.57
C PRO A 74 -3.24 2.71 1.47
N ALA A 75 -2.56 3.26 2.47
CA ALA A 75 -1.71 2.52 3.39
C ALA A 75 -2.51 1.51 4.23
N ALA A 76 -1.96 0.31 4.39
CA ALA A 76 -2.51 -0.71 5.29
C ALA A 76 -2.10 -0.49 6.76
N GLY A 77 -0.94 0.13 6.99
CA GLY A 77 -0.43 0.48 8.31
C GLY A 77 -1.24 1.61 8.95
N LYS A 78 -1.37 1.55 10.28
CA LYS A 78 -2.10 2.58 11.05
C LYS A 78 -1.23 3.77 11.46
N ASP A 79 0.04 3.71 11.22
CA ASP A 79 1.07 4.68 11.54
C ASP A 79 1.15 5.85 10.54
N TRP A 80 0.52 5.71 9.39
CA TRP A 80 0.49 6.74 8.35
C TRP A 80 -0.46 7.90 8.66
N VAL A 81 -1.53 7.62 9.38
CA VAL A 81 -2.55 8.62 9.71
C VAL A 81 -2.63 8.74 11.22
N GLU A 82 -2.21 9.87 11.76
CA GLU A 82 -2.35 10.16 13.18
C GLU A 82 -3.84 10.36 13.53
N PRO A 83 -4.36 9.69 14.58
CA PRO A 83 -5.78 9.75 14.89
C PRO A 83 -6.18 11.14 15.41
N HIS A 84 -7.43 11.53 15.10
CA HIS A 84 -7.98 12.76 15.64
C HIS A 84 -8.03 12.70 17.19
N PRO A 85 -7.52 13.72 17.91
CA PRO A 85 -7.40 13.70 19.38
C PRO A 85 -8.71 13.40 20.12
N LEU A 86 -9.84 13.77 19.55
CA LEU A 86 -11.18 13.54 20.12
C LEU A 86 -11.94 12.39 19.43
N GLY A 87 -11.30 11.63 18.56
CA GLY A 87 -11.93 10.50 17.86
C GLY A 87 -13.10 10.87 16.92
N LYS A 88 -13.19 12.13 16.47
CA LYS A 88 -14.32 12.62 15.67
C LYS A 88 -14.23 12.26 14.19
N VAL A 89 -13.05 11.90 13.69
CA VAL A 89 -12.79 11.61 12.28
C VAL A 89 -12.66 10.11 12.09
N LYS A 90 -13.37 9.56 11.12
CA LYS A 90 -13.27 8.14 10.77
C LYS A 90 -12.11 7.92 9.80
N ILE A 91 -11.21 7.00 10.14
CA ILE A 91 -10.07 6.63 9.32
C ILE A 91 -10.34 5.26 8.69
N VAL A 92 -10.13 5.17 7.37
CA VAL A 92 -10.25 3.94 6.58
C VAL A 92 -8.91 3.64 5.93
N HIS A 93 -8.37 2.48 6.22
CA HIS A 93 -7.08 2.00 5.70
C HIS A 93 -7.26 1.10 4.48
N GLY A 94 -6.25 1.10 3.59
CA GLY A 94 -6.22 0.21 2.44
C GLY A 94 -6.08 -1.26 2.84
N THR A 95 -6.85 -2.14 2.20
CA THR A 95 -6.85 -3.60 2.49
C THR A 95 -6.46 -4.45 1.27
N PHE A 96 -6.12 -3.84 0.15
CA PHE A 96 -5.88 -4.52 -1.13
C PHE A 96 -4.49 -5.19 -1.24
N HIS A 97 -3.55 -4.86 -0.35
CA HIS A 97 -2.16 -5.34 -0.42
C HIS A 97 -2.00 -6.85 -0.23
N GLY A 98 -2.92 -7.49 0.50
CA GLY A 98 -2.79 -8.88 0.89
C GLY A 98 -2.61 -9.82 -0.31
N LYS A 99 -3.44 -9.67 -1.34
CA LYS A 99 -3.37 -10.50 -2.56
C LYS A 99 -2.02 -10.36 -3.29
N LEU A 100 -1.55 -9.13 -3.48
CA LEU A 100 -0.27 -8.89 -4.15
C LEU A 100 0.92 -9.43 -3.34
N LEU A 101 0.88 -9.23 -2.03
CA LEU A 101 1.95 -9.69 -1.15
C LEU A 101 1.96 -11.22 -1.00
N SER A 102 0.81 -11.90 -1.07
CA SER A 102 0.77 -13.36 -1.05
C SER A 102 1.44 -13.98 -2.28
N GLU A 103 1.23 -13.41 -3.47
CA GLU A 103 1.94 -13.86 -4.68
C GLU A 103 3.45 -13.63 -4.57
N SER A 104 3.86 -12.47 -4.04
CA SER A 104 5.27 -12.14 -3.80
C SER A 104 5.92 -13.09 -2.80
N LEU A 105 5.20 -13.46 -1.73
CA LEU A 105 5.67 -14.42 -0.73
C LEU A 105 5.91 -15.81 -1.37
N VAL A 106 4.93 -16.33 -2.11
CA VAL A 106 5.07 -17.62 -2.80
C VAL A 106 6.23 -17.61 -3.78
N SER A 107 6.35 -16.52 -4.55
CA SER A 107 7.46 -16.33 -5.49
C SER A 107 8.82 -16.36 -4.78
N ALA A 108 8.96 -15.66 -3.66
CA ALA A 108 10.19 -15.65 -2.88
C ALA A 108 10.54 -17.03 -2.29
N LEU A 109 9.54 -17.72 -1.77
CA LEU A 109 9.73 -19.09 -1.23
C LEU A 109 10.21 -20.06 -2.31
N LEU A 110 9.56 -20.08 -3.47
CA LEU A 110 9.97 -20.91 -4.59
C LEU A 110 11.37 -20.53 -5.10
N PHE A 111 11.67 -19.24 -5.21
CA PHE A 111 12.96 -18.74 -5.61
C PHE A 111 14.09 -19.25 -4.70
N MET A 112 13.89 -19.21 -3.40
CA MET A 112 14.87 -19.69 -2.43
C MET A 112 14.95 -21.22 -2.39
N ASN A 113 13.82 -21.92 -2.37
CA ASN A 113 13.77 -23.38 -2.29
C ASN A 113 14.40 -24.08 -3.51
N HIS A 114 14.27 -23.48 -4.68
CA HIS A 114 14.88 -24.00 -5.91
C HIS A 114 16.29 -23.47 -6.18
N GLN A 115 16.93 -22.84 -5.21
CA GLN A 115 18.30 -22.33 -5.34
C GLN A 115 18.51 -21.37 -6.54
N MET A 116 17.47 -20.60 -6.89
CA MET A 116 17.51 -19.69 -8.04
C MET A 116 18.70 -18.71 -8.01
N PRO A 117 19.14 -18.16 -6.86
CA PRO A 117 20.34 -17.32 -6.81
C PRO A 117 21.57 -18.03 -7.38
N LYS A 118 21.80 -19.30 -7.00
CA LYS A 118 22.93 -20.09 -7.50
C LYS A 118 22.78 -20.44 -8.98
N MET A 119 21.53 -20.69 -9.44
CA MET A 119 21.28 -20.91 -10.87
C MET A 119 21.58 -19.67 -11.69
N LEU A 120 21.23 -18.48 -11.20
CA LEU A 120 21.54 -17.20 -11.87
C LEU A 120 23.06 -16.94 -11.94
N ASP A 121 23.79 -17.22 -10.85
CA ASP A 121 25.25 -17.11 -10.83
C ASP A 121 25.90 -18.05 -11.86
N ASN A 122 25.45 -19.32 -11.93
CA ASN A 122 25.92 -20.26 -12.94
C ASN A 122 25.59 -19.81 -14.36
N PHE A 123 24.42 -19.26 -14.58
CA PHE A 123 24.01 -18.74 -15.88
C PHE A 123 24.92 -17.57 -16.32
N GLN A 124 25.23 -16.66 -15.42
CA GLN A 124 26.13 -15.53 -15.71
C GLN A 124 27.55 -15.98 -16.05
N GLN A 125 28.00 -17.09 -15.43
CA GLN A 125 29.32 -17.69 -15.67
C GLN A 125 29.35 -18.69 -16.84
N HIS A 126 28.24 -18.82 -17.59
CA HIS A 126 28.04 -19.85 -18.63
C HIS A 126 28.30 -21.26 -18.14
N GLY A 127 28.12 -21.51 -16.84
CA GLY A 127 28.32 -22.80 -16.18
C GLY A 127 27.07 -23.65 -16.14
N TRP A 128 27.25 -24.97 -16.16
CA TRP A 128 26.19 -25.94 -15.94
C TRP A 128 26.53 -26.78 -14.72
N ASN A 129 25.79 -26.59 -13.62
CA ASN A 129 26.01 -27.28 -12.36
C ASN A 129 24.75 -28.03 -11.93
N ARG A 130 24.78 -29.37 -11.93
CA ARG A 130 23.68 -30.25 -11.50
C ARG A 130 23.62 -30.45 -9.98
N ASP A 131 24.70 -30.17 -9.25
CA ASP A 131 24.75 -30.33 -7.79
C ASP A 131 23.78 -29.41 -7.04
N ILE A 132 23.32 -28.34 -7.68
CA ILE A 132 22.30 -27.47 -7.15
C ILE A 132 21.00 -28.23 -6.86
N GLN A 133 20.67 -29.24 -7.64
CA GLN A 133 19.46 -30.04 -7.44
C GLN A 133 19.42 -30.70 -6.06
N SER A 134 20.57 -31.17 -5.54
CA SER A 134 20.66 -31.79 -4.20
C SER A 134 20.35 -30.84 -3.05
N GLN A 135 20.35 -29.52 -3.29
CA GLN A 135 20.09 -28.47 -2.33
C GLN A 135 18.69 -27.85 -2.52
N SER A 136 17.98 -28.26 -3.56
CA SER A 136 16.61 -27.79 -3.82
C SER A 136 15.62 -28.59 -2.98
N THR A 137 14.57 -27.93 -2.51
CA THR A 137 13.51 -28.53 -1.71
C THR A 137 12.15 -28.19 -2.30
N LEU A 138 11.16 -29.06 -2.10
CA LEU A 138 9.78 -28.77 -2.49
C LEU A 138 9.14 -27.87 -1.44
N LEU A 139 8.30 -26.96 -1.89
CA LEU A 139 7.55 -26.08 -0.99
C LEU A 139 6.58 -26.87 -0.10
N SER A 140 6.02 -27.98 -0.61
CA SER A 140 5.16 -28.90 0.14
C SER A 140 5.83 -29.52 1.38
N ASP A 141 7.16 -29.60 1.38
CA ASP A 141 7.93 -30.19 2.47
C ASP A 141 8.38 -29.14 3.50
N GLN A 142 7.93 -27.90 3.34
CA GLN A 142 8.30 -26.76 4.18
C GLN A 142 7.18 -26.39 5.15
N THR A 143 7.57 -25.85 6.29
CA THR A 143 6.65 -25.19 7.22
C THR A 143 6.91 -23.69 7.17
N VAL A 144 5.88 -22.92 6.82
CA VAL A 144 5.94 -21.46 6.81
C VAL A 144 5.27 -20.92 8.07
N MET A 145 6.03 -20.14 8.85
CA MET A 145 5.49 -19.43 10.02
C MET A 145 5.16 -17.99 9.62
N ILE A 146 3.93 -17.57 9.88
CA ILE A 146 3.48 -16.18 9.65
C ILE A 146 3.43 -15.45 10.99
N ILE A 147 4.29 -14.44 11.15
CA ILE A 147 4.30 -13.58 12.33
C ILE A 147 3.41 -12.36 12.06
N GLY A 148 2.28 -12.28 12.77
CA GLY A 148 1.24 -11.28 12.53
C GLY A 148 0.13 -11.81 11.61
N PHE A 149 -1.06 -12.04 12.18
CA PHE A 149 -2.20 -12.61 11.47
C PHE A 149 -3.32 -11.58 11.24
N GLY A 150 -2.90 -10.36 10.83
CA GLY A 150 -3.79 -9.31 10.36
C GLY A 150 -4.26 -9.57 8.92
N HIS A 151 -4.81 -8.55 8.25
CA HIS A 151 -5.36 -8.68 6.89
C HIS A 151 -4.35 -9.27 5.89
N ILE A 152 -3.12 -8.79 5.91
CA ILE A 152 -2.04 -9.28 5.02
C ILE A 152 -1.67 -10.73 5.38
N GLY A 153 -1.42 -11.01 6.67
CA GLY A 153 -1.05 -12.35 7.12
C GLY A 153 -2.12 -13.40 6.80
N GLN A 154 -3.39 -13.05 6.93
CA GLN A 154 -4.51 -13.92 6.53
C GLN A 154 -4.57 -14.17 5.02
N SER A 155 -4.17 -13.20 4.20
CA SER A 155 -4.10 -13.37 2.75
C SER A 155 -2.92 -14.23 2.31
N CYS A 156 -1.87 -14.34 3.14
CA CYS A 156 -0.67 -15.13 2.87
C CYS A 156 -0.78 -16.58 3.40
N ALA A 157 -1.75 -16.89 4.24
CA ALA A 157 -1.99 -18.21 4.82
C ALA A 157 -2.91 -19.07 3.94
#